data_ce84b80d61a5b6b43e73d8e6fb082f61
#
_entry.id   ce84b80d61a5b6b43e73d8e6fb082f61
#
_cell.length_a   1.000
_cell.length_b   1.000
_cell.length_c   1.000
_cell.angle_alpha   90.00
_cell.angle_beta   90.00
_cell.angle_gamma   90.00
#
_symmetry.space_group_name_H-M   'P 1'
#
loop_
_entity.id
_entity.type
_entity.pdbx_description
1 polymer ?
#
loop_
_entity_poly.entity_id
_entity_poly.type
_entity_poly.pdbx_seq_one_letter_code
_entity_poly.pdbx_strand_id
1 'polypeptide(L)'
;MASPVQVNPAGTLAQQALASAPEGMLIAPVWRRASAFVLDVLALSLLMHLLTGQRLLLTLADTSYLTGGPRFLASWAFSWALFMTGFWLYWKYTGRAYHRSLGQRAFRIALVHDDGTLLDDHHWGPRARSKLRYLVPVVGWFFAVRDLLRARSPGAEHRTAIDRAHHTVAAVDWSLPSETRIGLG
;
A
#
# COMPACT_ATOMS: atom_id res chain seq x y z
N MET A 1 -4.55 40.42 -10.57
CA MET A 1 -5.98 40.12 -10.42
C MET A 1 -6.11 38.61 -10.39
N ALA A 2 -6.38 38.03 -9.23
CA ALA A 2 -6.55 36.58 -9.08
C ALA A 2 -7.97 36.22 -9.60
N SER A 3 -8.06 35.23 -10.52
CA SER A 3 -9.34 34.71 -10.99
C SER A 3 -10.10 34.05 -9.83
N PRO A 4 -11.40 34.30 -9.68
CA PRO A 4 -12.17 33.67 -8.61
C PRO A 4 -12.20 32.15 -8.81
N VAL A 5 -11.89 31.43 -7.72
CA VAL A 5 -12.02 29.97 -7.67
C VAL A 5 -13.48 29.61 -7.93
N GLN A 6 -13.76 29.00 -9.07
CA GLN A 6 -15.09 28.45 -9.36
C GLN A 6 -15.27 27.17 -8.50
N VAL A 7 -15.98 27.33 -7.39
CA VAL A 7 -16.48 26.19 -6.61
C VAL A 7 -17.60 25.54 -7.41
N ASN A 8 -17.35 24.37 -7.99
CA ASN A 8 -18.39 23.60 -8.67
C ASN A 8 -19.20 22.80 -7.61
N PRO A 9 -20.41 23.21 -7.25
CA PRO A 9 -21.18 22.60 -6.14
C PRO A 9 -21.67 21.17 -6.42
N ALA A 10 -21.46 20.66 -7.64
CA ALA A 10 -21.87 19.32 -8.05
C ALA A 10 -20.69 18.32 -8.10
N GLY A 11 -19.48 18.71 -7.71
CA GLY A 11 -18.32 17.82 -7.68
C GLY A 11 -18.46 16.78 -6.58
N THR A 12 -18.21 15.50 -6.90
CA THR A 12 -18.07 14.45 -5.87
C THR A 12 -16.90 14.80 -4.94
N LEU A 13 -16.94 14.33 -3.67
CA LEU A 13 -15.83 14.48 -2.71
C LEU A 13 -14.48 14.13 -3.32
N ALA A 14 -14.48 13.24 -4.27
CA ALA A 14 -13.35 12.80 -5.05
C ALA A 14 -12.79 13.85 -6.02
N GLN A 15 -13.67 14.59 -6.68
CA GLN A 15 -13.26 15.70 -7.54
C GLN A 15 -12.75 16.89 -6.71
N GLN A 16 -13.30 17.08 -5.52
CA GLN A 16 -12.79 18.09 -4.57
C GLN A 16 -11.40 17.72 -4.07
N ALA A 17 -11.13 16.44 -3.77
CA ALA A 17 -9.82 15.97 -3.36
C ALA A 17 -8.76 16.10 -4.47
N LEU A 18 -9.14 15.86 -5.74
CA LEU A 18 -8.25 16.09 -6.88
C LEU A 18 -8.06 17.58 -7.20
N ALA A 19 -9.05 18.42 -6.88
CA ALA A 19 -8.95 19.87 -7.04
C ALA A 19 -8.03 20.52 -6.00
N SER A 20 -7.82 19.87 -4.85
CA SER A 20 -6.85 20.30 -3.83
C SER A 20 -5.42 19.79 -4.09
N ALA A 21 -5.24 18.89 -5.07
CA ALA A 21 -3.93 18.37 -5.40
C ALA A 21 -3.02 19.47 -5.98
N PRO A 22 -1.73 19.51 -5.58
CA PRO A 22 -0.77 20.45 -6.13
C PRO A 22 -0.68 20.33 -7.66
N GLU A 23 -0.56 21.48 -8.34
CA GLU A 23 -0.37 21.49 -9.79
C GLU A 23 0.85 20.64 -10.19
N GLY A 24 0.66 19.74 -11.16
CA GLY A 24 1.72 18.87 -11.66
C GLY A 24 1.93 17.58 -10.87
N MET A 25 1.18 17.30 -9.79
CA MET A 25 1.28 16.03 -9.08
C MET A 25 0.79 14.87 -9.94
N LEU A 26 1.67 13.89 -10.20
CA LEU A 26 1.37 12.70 -11.00
C LEU A 26 1.05 11.51 -10.10
N ILE A 27 -0.09 10.88 -10.36
CA ILE A 27 -0.48 9.64 -9.69
C ILE A 27 0.40 8.48 -10.21
N ALA A 28 0.94 7.68 -9.30
CA ALA A 28 1.80 6.56 -9.67
C ALA A 28 1.02 5.52 -10.49
N PRO A 29 1.56 5.09 -11.65
CA PRO A 29 0.93 4.07 -12.49
C PRO A 29 0.72 2.76 -11.73
N VAL A 30 -0.34 2.03 -12.08
CA VAL A 30 -0.75 0.78 -11.43
C VAL A 30 0.37 -0.25 -11.39
N TRP A 31 1.12 -0.40 -12.49
CA TRP A 31 2.23 -1.36 -12.55
C TRP A 31 3.35 -1.07 -11.54
N ARG A 32 3.71 0.22 -11.31
CA ARG A 32 4.69 0.60 -10.29
C ARG A 32 4.23 0.21 -8.89
N ARG A 33 2.94 0.42 -8.59
CA ARG A 33 2.35 0.06 -7.30
C ARG A 33 2.35 -1.45 -7.08
N ALA A 34 1.98 -2.22 -8.11
CA ALA A 34 2.02 -3.68 -8.07
C ALA A 34 3.45 -4.20 -7.88
N SER A 35 4.42 -3.68 -8.66
CA SER A 35 5.83 -4.06 -8.55
C SER A 35 6.43 -3.67 -7.20
N ALA A 36 6.08 -2.50 -6.66
CA ALA A 36 6.51 -2.09 -5.32
C ALA A 36 5.98 -3.04 -4.24
N PHE A 37 4.70 -3.45 -4.34
CA PHE A 37 4.12 -4.42 -3.41
C PHE A 37 4.79 -5.79 -3.52
N VAL A 38 5.03 -6.29 -4.72
CA VAL A 38 5.73 -7.58 -4.96
C VAL A 38 7.15 -7.52 -4.40
N LEU A 39 7.88 -6.42 -4.64
CA LEU A 39 9.23 -6.25 -4.09
C LEU A 39 9.22 -6.23 -2.56
N ASP A 40 8.27 -5.54 -1.92
CA ASP A 40 8.11 -5.56 -0.47
C ASP A 40 7.89 -6.99 0.05
N VAL A 41 7.00 -7.75 -0.63
CA VAL A 41 6.69 -9.14 -0.24
C VAL A 41 7.91 -10.03 -0.36
N LEU A 42 8.64 -9.94 -1.48
CA LEU A 42 9.85 -10.74 -1.71
C LEU A 42 10.97 -10.40 -0.72
N ALA A 43 11.25 -9.10 -0.53
CA ALA A 43 12.32 -8.64 0.34
C ALA A 43 12.08 -9.05 1.81
N LEU A 44 10.86 -8.82 2.32
CA LEU A 44 10.56 -9.21 3.69
C LEU A 44 10.48 -10.73 3.86
N SER A 45 9.93 -11.46 2.89
CA SER A 45 9.90 -12.92 2.94
C SER A 45 11.30 -13.53 2.95
N LEU A 46 12.23 -12.96 2.17
CA LEU A 46 13.63 -13.35 2.19
C LEU A 46 14.28 -13.04 3.54
N LEU A 47 14.07 -11.84 4.07
CA LEU A 47 14.59 -11.46 5.38
C LEU A 47 14.09 -12.40 6.48
N MET A 48 12.80 -12.67 6.52
CA MET A 48 12.21 -13.58 7.49
C MET A 48 12.72 -15.01 7.32
N HIS A 49 12.93 -15.47 6.07
CA HIS A 49 13.55 -16.76 5.81
C HIS A 49 14.97 -16.84 6.38
N LEU A 50 15.79 -15.82 6.17
CA LEU A 50 17.16 -15.77 6.69
C LEU A 50 17.20 -15.73 8.23
N LEU A 51 16.25 -15.06 8.86
CA LEU A 51 16.19 -14.92 10.32
C LEU A 51 15.60 -16.15 11.03
N THR A 52 14.61 -16.80 10.43
CA THR A 52 13.81 -17.84 11.11
C THR A 52 13.92 -19.22 10.46
N GLY A 53 14.55 -19.33 9.29
CA GLY A 53 14.54 -20.54 8.46
C GLY A 53 13.19 -20.88 7.83
N GLN A 54 12.12 -20.11 8.13
CA GLN A 54 10.76 -20.35 7.64
C GLN A 54 10.62 -19.96 6.18
N ARG A 55 10.12 -20.86 5.35
CA ARG A 55 9.84 -20.62 3.93
C ARG A 55 8.42 -20.06 3.75
N LEU A 56 8.20 -18.84 4.26
CA LEU A 56 6.87 -18.23 4.37
C LEU A 56 6.08 -18.19 3.05
N LEU A 57 6.74 -17.91 1.93
CA LEU A 57 6.06 -17.93 0.62
C LEU A 57 5.58 -19.33 0.24
N LEU A 58 6.32 -20.38 0.61
CA LEU A 58 5.87 -21.77 0.37
C LEU A 58 4.75 -22.15 1.31
N THR A 59 4.72 -21.63 2.53
CA THR A 59 3.61 -21.85 3.47
C THR A 59 2.29 -21.30 2.94
N LEU A 60 2.31 -20.28 2.07
CA LEU A 60 1.10 -19.75 1.42
C LEU A 60 0.49 -20.73 0.41
N ALA A 61 1.34 -21.55 -0.23
CA ALA A 61 0.93 -22.55 -1.21
C ALA A 61 0.79 -23.96 -0.58
N ASP A 62 1.20 -24.14 0.66
CA ASP A 62 1.15 -25.42 1.36
C ASP A 62 -0.30 -25.75 1.76
N THR A 63 -0.82 -26.83 1.25
CA THR A 63 -2.16 -27.36 1.55
C THR A 63 -2.13 -28.52 2.55
N SER A 64 -0.98 -28.93 3.05
CA SER A 64 -0.84 -30.06 3.98
C SER A 64 -1.60 -29.87 5.29
N TYR A 65 -1.89 -28.61 5.68
CA TYR A 65 -2.72 -28.30 6.84
C TYR A 65 -4.17 -28.83 6.71
N LEU A 66 -4.66 -29.07 5.47
CA LEU A 66 -6.00 -29.62 5.24
C LEU A 66 -6.08 -31.12 5.56
N THR A 67 -4.96 -31.84 5.44
CA THR A 67 -4.91 -33.31 5.57
C THR A 67 -4.05 -33.80 6.73
N GLY A 68 -3.15 -32.95 7.24
CA GLY A 68 -2.13 -33.33 8.22
C GLY A 68 -2.58 -33.31 9.70
N GLY A 69 -3.85 -33.00 9.97
CA GLY A 69 -4.42 -32.97 11.32
C GLY A 69 -4.07 -31.74 12.16
N PRO A 70 -4.44 -31.70 13.47
CA PRO A 70 -4.40 -30.49 14.30
C PRO A 70 -3.00 -29.86 14.48
N ARG A 71 -1.95 -30.67 14.50
CA ARG A 71 -0.57 -30.18 14.65
C ARG A 71 -0.10 -29.40 13.44
N PHE A 72 -0.42 -29.87 12.24
CA PHE A 72 -0.11 -29.17 10.99
C PHE A 72 -0.90 -27.88 10.86
N LEU A 73 -2.18 -27.90 11.24
CA LEU A 73 -3.03 -26.71 11.27
C LEU A 73 -2.46 -25.66 12.24
N ALA A 74 -2.03 -26.06 13.45
CA ALA A 74 -1.44 -25.15 14.43
C ALA A 74 -0.12 -24.55 13.94
N SER A 75 0.77 -25.34 13.34
CA SER A 75 2.03 -24.87 12.76
C SER A 75 1.80 -23.90 11.61
N TRP A 76 0.86 -24.22 10.74
CA TRP A 76 0.48 -23.35 9.64
C TRP A 76 -0.10 -22.01 10.14
N ALA A 77 -1.04 -22.06 11.10
CA ALA A 77 -1.62 -20.87 11.70
C ALA A 77 -0.58 -19.98 12.40
N PHE A 78 0.38 -20.60 13.12
CA PHE A 78 1.48 -19.87 13.73
C PHE A 78 2.39 -19.18 12.69
N SER A 79 2.77 -19.89 11.64
CA SER A 79 3.57 -19.33 10.54
C SER A 79 2.85 -18.17 9.87
N TRP A 80 1.53 -18.29 9.67
CA TRP A 80 0.67 -17.23 9.17
C TRP A 80 0.62 -16.01 10.09
N ALA A 81 0.43 -16.21 11.38
CA ALA A 81 0.40 -15.12 12.36
C ALA A 81 1.74 -14.38 12.38
N LEU A 82 2.85 -15.10 12.36
CA LEU A 82 4.20 -14.54 12.29
C LEU A 82 4.39 -13.72 11.01
N PHE A 83 3.99 -14.26 9.86
CA PHE A 83 4.07 -13.60 8.56
C PHE A 83 3.26 -12.30 8.53
N MET A 84 1.99 -12.36 8.92
CA MET A 84 1.10 -11.18 8.96
C MET A 84 1.61 -10.11 9.90
N THR A 85 2.08 -10.51 11.10
CA THR A 85 2.66 -9.57 12.07
C THR A 85 3.92 -8.90 11.51
N GLY A 86 4.82 -9.67 10.91
CA GLY A 86 6.04 -9.15 10.29
C GLY A 86 5.73 -8.13 9.19
N PHE A 87 4.77 -8.41 8.30
CA PHE A 87 4.36 -7.47 7.26
C PHE A 87 3.70 -6.22 7.82
N TRP A 88 2.84 -6.36 8.82
CA TRP A 88 2.23 -5.22 9.48
C TRP A 88 3.27 -4.30 10.12
N LEU A 89 4.20 -4.86 10.88
CA LEU A 89 5.30 -4.11 11.51
C LEU A 89 6.17 -3.44 10.45
N TYR A 90 6.57 -4.19 9.43
CA TYR A 90 7.39 -3.67 8.33
C TYR A 90 6.75 -2.43 7.69
N TRP A 91 5.51 -2.53 7.19
CA TRP A 91 4.85 -1.40 6.53
C TRP A 91 4.54 -0.25 7.49
N LYS A 92 4.23 -0.54 8.76
CA LYS A 92 3.99 0.48 9.78
C LYS A 92 5.26 1.28 10.06
N TYR A 93 6.37 0.60 10.33
CA TYR A 93 7.59 1.28 10.77
C TYR A 93 8.39 1.87 9.61
N THR A 94 8.45 1.23 8.44
CA THR A 94 9.05 1.86 7.26
C THR A 94 8.26 3.08 6.81
N GLY A 95 6.92 3.01 6.90
CA GLY A 95 6.08 4.16 6.62
C GLY A 95 6.34 5.34 7.56
N ARG A 96 6.44 5.08 8.87
CA ARG A 96 6.76 6.13 9.86
C ARG A 96 8.15 6.73 9.69
N ALA A 97 9.16 5.87 9.45
CA ALA A 97 10.54 6.31 9.37
C ALA A 97 10.90 7.01 8.06
N TYR A 98 10.29 6.59 6.95
CA TYR A 98 10.69 7.01 5.60
C TYR A 98 9.53 7.52 4.74
N HIS A 99 8.33 7.60 5.29
CA HIS A 99 7.07 7.93 4.58
C HIS A 99 6.78 7.04 3.37
N ARG A 100 7.46 5.88 3.25
CA ARG A 100 7.31 4.89 2.18
C ARG A 100 7.96 3.55 2.55
N SER A 101 7.51 2.46 1.91
CA SER A 101 8.19 1.16 2.03
C SER A 101 9.41 1.08 1.10
N LEU A 102 10.26 0.05 1.29
CA LEU A 102 11.41 -0.17 0.42
C LEU A 102 11.01 -0.36 -1.05
N GLY A 103 9.94 -1.13 -1.30
CA GLY A 103 9.41 -1.29 -2.65
C GLY A 103 8.90 0.02 -3.24
N GLN A 104 8.20 0.84 -2.45
CA GLN A 104 7.75 2.16 -2.89
C GLN A 104 8.94 3.08 -3.21
N ARG A 105 9.99 3.05 -2.39
CA ARG A 105 11.22 3.80 -2.64
C ARG A 105 11.89 3.37 -3.95
N ALA A 106 12.03 2.06 -4.21
CA ALA A 106 12.62 1.52 -5.42
C ALA A 106 11.87 1.95 -6.69
N PHE A 107 10.53 2.03 -6.62
CA PHE A 107 9.69 2.44 -7.75
C PHE A 107 9.33 3.94 -7.75
N ARG A 108 10.00 4.76 -6.91
CA ARG A 108 9.79 6.21 -6.79
C ARG A 108 8.34 6.57 -6.55
N ILE A 109 7.71 5.89 -5.58
CA ILE A 109 6.35 6.14 -5.14
C ILE A 109 6.41 6.77 -3.76
N ALA A 110 5.68 7.85 -3.56
CA ALA A 110 5.41 8.43 -2.26
C ALA A 110 3.92 8.32 -1.94
N LEU A 111 3.61 8.16 -0.67
CA LEU A 111 2.23 8.20 -0.17
C LEU A 111 2.02 9.56 0.50
N VAL A 112 1.03 10.28 0.01
CA VAL A 112 0.70 11.62 0.46
C VAL A 112 -0.81 11.73 0.70
N HIS A 113 -1.22 12.74 1.45
CA HIS A 113 -2.62 13.15 1.50
C HIS A 113 -3.09 13.71 0.15
N ASP A 114 -4.37 13.94 0.03
CA ASP A 114 -4.99 14.48 -1.18
C ASP A 114 -4.43 15.85 -1.59
N ASP A 115 -3.97 16.62 -0.62
CA ASP A 115 -3.32 17.93 -0.78
C ASP A 115 -1.81 17.88 -1.07
N GLY A 116 -1.24 16.68 -1.17
CA GLY A 116 0.19 16.47 -1.43
C GLY A 116 1.09 16.57 -0.20
N THR A 117 0.53 16.72 1.02
CA THR A 117 1.30 16.70 2.26
C THR A 117 1.68 15.28 2.68
N LEU A 118 2.72 15.14 3.51
CA LEU A 118 3.13 13.83 4.03
C LEU A 118 2.09 13.26 4.99
N LEU A 119 1.98 11.94 5.02
CA LEU A 119 1.10 11.24 5.95
C LEU A 119 1.63 11.35 7.38
N ASP A 120 0.70 11.64 8.31
CA ASP A 120 0.98 11.60 9.73
C ASP A 120 1.22 10.17 10.23
N ASP A 121 1.95 10.06 11.33
CA ASP A 121 2.35 8.80 11.97
C ASP A 121 1.19 7.85 12.26
N HIS A 122 0.03 8.38 12.61
CA HIS A 122 -1.14 7.57 12.97
C HIS A 122 -1.79 6.86 11.77
N HIS A 123 -1.58 7.32 10.54
CA HIS A 123 -2.13 6.71 9.33
C HIS A 123 -1.44 5.40 8.94
N TRP A 124 -0.16 5.23 9.30
CA TRP A 124 0.63 4.08 8.84
C TRP A 124 0.16 2.74 9.41
N GLY A 125 -0.25 2.71 10.68
CA GLY A 125 -0.74 1.49 11.32
C GLY A 125 -2.02 0.93 10.68
N PRO A 126 -3.11 1.71 10.60
CA PRO A 126 -4.36 1.31 9.95
C PRO A 126 -4.16 0.95 8.47
N ARG A 127 -3.37 1.74 7.73
CA ARG A 127 -3.07 1.48 6.32
C ARG A 127 -2.29 0.17 6.13
N ALA A 128 -1.29 -0.09 6.95
CA ALA A 128 -0.54 -1.35 6.92
C ALA A 128 -1.47 -2.55 7.16
N ARG A 129 -2.39 -2.45 8.14
CA ARG A 129 -3.40 -3.47 8.41
C ARG A 129 -4.31 -3.72 7.19
N SER A 130 -4.76 -2.66 6.53
CA SER A 130 -5.58 -2.78 5.32
C SER A 130 -4.84 -3.48 4.17
N LYS A 131 -3.51 -3.33 4.07
CA LYS A 131 -2.69 -4.03 3.07
C LYS A 131 -2.57 -5.53 3.31
N LEU A 132 -2.67 -6.00 4.56
CA LEU A 132 -2.57 -7.43 4.89
C LEU A 132 -3.61 -8.28 4.15
N ARG A 133 -4.77 -7.70 3.82
CA ARG A 133 -5.81 -8.43 3.08
C ARG A 133 -5.32 -9.00 1.75
N TYR A 134 -4.34 -8.35 1.10
CA TYR A 134 -3.79 -8.84 -0.17
C TYR A 134 -2.90 -10.07 -0.02
N LEU A 135 -2.44 -10.35 1.21
CA LEU A 135 -1.61 -11.51 1.52
C LEU A 135 -2.45 -12.77 1.83
N VAL A 136 -3.75 -12.62 2.05
CA VAL A 136 -4.64 -13.77 2.30
C VAL A 136 -4.74 -14.62 1.02
N PRO A 137 -4.41 -15.93 1.06
CA PRO A 137 -4.45 -16.77 -0.12
C PRO A 137 -5.82 -16.77 -0.79
N VAL A 138 -5.85 -16.82 -2.10
CA VAL A 138 -7.04 -16.82 -2.96
C VAL A 138 -7.87 -15.54 -2.82
N VAL A 139 -8.41 -15.27 -1.63
CA VAL A 139 -9.28 -14.11 -1.34
C VAL A 139 -8.50 -12.79 -1.50
N GLY A 140 -7.26 -12.75 -1.04
CA GLY A 140 -6.39 -11.59 -1.16
C GLY A 140 -6.06 -11.25 -2.60
N TRP A 141 -5.83 -12.26 -3.42
CA TRP A 141 -5.56 -12.08 -4.86
C TRP A 141 -6.77 -11.48 -5.59
N PHE A 142 -7.98 -11.94 -5.25
CA PHE A 142 -9.20 -11.33 -5.78
C PHE A 142 -9.28 -9.83 -5.42
N PHE A 143 -9.02 -9.47 -4.17
CA PHE A 143 -8.99 -8.07 -3.75
C PHE A 143 -7.87 -7.28 -4.44
N ALA A 144 -6.68 -7.86 -4.60
CA ALA A 144 -5.56 -7.22 -5.28
C ALA A 144 -5.90 -6.92 -6.74
N VAL A 145 -6.40 -7.90 -7.49
CA VAL A 145 -6.80 -7.73 -8.89
C VAL A 145 -7.91 -6.69 -9.02
N ARG A 146 -8.95 -6.78 -8.18
CA ARG A 146 -10.03 -5.80 -8.17
C ARG A 146 -9.54 -4.37 -7.93
N ASP A 147 -8.63 -4.19 -6.98
CA ASP A 147 -8.09 -2.88 -6.65
C ASP A 147 -7.13 -2.35 -7.72
N LEU A 148 -6.39 -3.22 -8.39
CA LEU A 148 -5.58 -2.86 -9.56
C LEU A 148 -6.45 -2.41 -10.74
N LEU A 149 -7.55 -3.12 -11.01
CA LEU A 149 -8.50 -2.73 -12.06
C LEU A 149 -9.17 -1.38 -11.73
N ARG A 150 -9.57 -1.17 -10.48
CA ARG A 150 -10.09 0.12 -10.01
C ARG A 150 -9.08 1.26 -10.18
N ALA A 151 -7.86 1.05 -9.75
CA ALA A 151 -6.80 2.05 -9.87
C ALA A 151 -6.44 2.37 -11.34
N ARG A 152 -6.83 1.52 -12.29
CA ARG A 152 -6.69 1.76 -13.72
C ARG A 152 -7.85 2.59 -14.29
N SER A 153 -9.01 2.57 -13.63
CA SER A 153 -10.22 3.24 -14.11
C SER A 153 -10.22 4.74 -13.76
N PRO A 154 -10.51 5.63 -14.72
CA PRO A 154 -10.71 7.05 -14.44
C PRO A 154 -11.83 7.32 -13.44
N GLY A 155 -12.92 6.55 -13.49
CA GLY A 155 -14.06 6.68 -12.57
C GLY A 155 -13.75 6.34 -11.10
N ALA A 156 -12.60 5.73 -10.83
CA ALA A 156 -12.09 5.49 -9.48
C ALA A 156 -10.90 6.40 -9.12
N GLU A 157 -10.70 7.50 -9.88
CA GLU A 157 -9.63 8.49 -9.64
C GLU A 157 -8.23 7.88 -9.58
N HIS A 158 -8.03 6.76 -10.27
CA HIS A 158 -6.78 6.00 -10.21
C HIS A 158 -6.34 5.59 -8.79
N ARG A 159 -7.29 5.46 -7.85
CA ARG A 159 -7.05 5.08 -6.45
C ARG A 159 -7.47 3.64 -6.16
N THR A 160 -6.73 2.98 -5.30
CA THR A 160 -7.15 1.69 -4.72
C THR A 160 -8.23 1.90 -3.65
N ALA A 161 -8.93 0.82 -3.26
CA ALA A 161 -9.89 0.92 -2.15
C ALA A 161 -9.19 1.29 -0.83
N ILE A 162 -7.93 0.91 -0.63
CA ILE A 162 -7.13 1.32 0.54
C ILE A 162 -6.84 2.82 0.49
N ASP A 163 -6.43 3.34 -0.69
CA ASP A 163 -6.12 4.76 -0.83
C ASP A 163 -7.34 5.62 -0.50
N ARG A 164 -8.52 5.23 -0.99
CA ARG A 164 -9.77 5.95 -0.69
C ARG A 164 -10.20 5.85 0.77
N ALA A 165 -10.07 4.67 1.38
CA ALA A 165 -10.44 4.46 2.78
C ALA A 165 -9.57 5.25 3.77
N HIS A 166 -8.37 5.63 3.35
CA HIS A 166 -7.41 6.36 4.17
C HIS A 166 -7.13 7.78 3.68
N HIS A 167 -7.91 8.30 2.71
CA HIS A 167 -7.73 9.62 2.12
C HIS A 167 -6.28 9.90 1.68
N THR A 168 -5.70 8.93 0.94
CA THR A 168 -4.31 8.99 0.50
C THR A 168 -4.20 8.84 -1.01
N VAL A 169 -3.12 9.36 -1.56
CA VAL A 169 -2.74 9.22 -2.97
C VAL A 169 -1.35 8.61 -3.06
N ALA A 170 -1.18 7.63 -3.93
CA ALA A 170 0.15 7.15 -4.30
C ALA A 170 0.65 7.99 -5.48
N ALA A 171 1.49 8.96 -5.21
CA ALA A 171 2.07 9.87 -6.19
C ALA A 171 3.47 9.43 -6.61
N VAL A 172 3.93 9.93 -7.75
CA VAL A 172 5.33 9.77 -8.18
C VAL A 172 6.17 10.80 -7.42
N ASP A 173 7.24 10.37 -6.74
CA ASP A 173 8.00 11.18 -5.79
C ASP A 173 8.55 12.50 -6.40
N TRP A 174 9.06 12.46 -7.63
CA TRP A 174 9.62 13.65 -8.29
C TRP A 174 8.57 14.67 -8.74
N SER A 175 7.28 14.30 -8.80
CA SER A 175 6.18 15.20 -9.15
C SER A 175 5.59 15.95 -7.94
N LEU A 176 6.04 15.63 -6.73
CA LEU A 176 5.59 16.27 -5.50
C LEU A 176 6.25 17.63 -5.30
N PRO A 177 5.62 18.53 -4.52
CA PRO A 177 6.23 19.78 -4.11
C PRO A 177 7.60 19.56 -3.44
N SER A 178 8.51 20.51 -3.62
CA SER A 178 9.88 20.42 -3.07
C SER A 178 9.90 20.20 -1.56
N GLU A 179 9.01 20.83 -0.83
CA GLU A 179 8.86 20.69 0.62
C GLU A 179 8.52 19.26 1.03
N THR A 180 7.54 18.65 0.35
CA THR A 180 7.16 17.26 0.58
C THR A 180 8.28 16.30 0.22
N ARG A 181 9.04 16.57 -0.86
CA ARG A 181 10.16 15.69 -1.28
C ARG A 181 11.32 15.70 -0.28
N ILE A 182 11.62 16.81 0.36
CA ILE A 182 12.67 16.88 1.38
C ILE A 182 12.34 16.00 2.58
N GLY A 183 11.06 15.87 2.95
CA GLY A 183 10.63 15.00 4.04
C GLY A 183 10.57 13.51 3.69
N LEU A 184 10.76 13.13 2.42
CA LEU A 184 10.84 11.73 2.02
C LEU A 184 12.25 11.20 2.30
N GLY A 185 12.41 10.38 3.34
CA GLY A 185 13.67 9.74 3.72
C GLY A 185 14.25 8.75 2.67
#